data_cc0123d4988a83ed615bab26a54275c8
#
_entry.id   cc0123d4988a83ed615bab26a54275c8
#
_cell.length_a   1.000
_cell.length_b   1.000
_cell.length_c   1.000
_cell.angle_alpha   90.00
_cell.angle_beta   90.00
_cell.angle_gamma   90.00
#
_symmetry.space_group_name_H-M   'P 1'
#
loop_
_entity.id
_entity.type
_entity.pdbx_description
1 polymer ?
#
loop_
_entity_poly.entity_id
_entity_poly.type
_entity_poly.pdbx_seq_one_letter_code
_entity_poly.pdbx_strand_id
1 'polypeptide(L)'
;MYMRTLVAAGTMAVMSSSAYAGCGIYGSVKVLANDFPATQAVSAAMRACDGGSADITVNLNKDHKDLIVPAFTANPPEFTTSHVTNSTLVAVMNDGLAMPLDDLIAKHGAGIQDMQKVTIDGKVMAIAFMANAQHLFYRKDILD
;
A
#
# COMPACT_ATOMS: atom_id res chain seq x y z
N MET A 1 -43.92 -42.13 -41.07
CA MET A 1 -43.52 -42.27 -39.64
C MET A 1 -42.21 -41.48 -39.48
N TYR A 2 -42.33 -40.16 -39.15
CA TYR A 2 -41.21 -39.28 -39.06
C TYR A 2 -40.83 -39.08 -37.59
N MET A 3 -39.65 -39.56 -37.23
CA MET A 3 -39.06 -39.45 -35.89
C MET A 3 -38.36 -38.07 -35.79
N ARG A 4 -38.94 -37.16 -34.98
CA ARG A 4 -38.36 -35.84 -34.67
C ARG A 4 -37.39 -35.99 -33.50
N THR A 5 -36.10 -35.84 -33.79
CA THR A 5 -35.05 -35.78 -32.79
C THR A 5 -35.02 -34.36 -32.19
N LEU A 6 -35.35 -34.23 -30.90
CA LEU A 6 -35.19 -33.02 -30.12
C LEU A 6 -33.73 -32.92 -29.66
N VAL A 7 -32.98 -31.95 -30.20
CA VAL A 7 -31.67 -31.59 -29.67
C VAL A 7 -31.89 -30.57 -28.55
N ALA A 8 -31.65 -30.96 -27.32
CA ALA A 8 -31.62 -30.06 -26.18
C ALA A 8 -30.25 -29.34 -26.13
N ALA A 9 -30.23 -28.06 -26.48
CA ALA A 9 -29.07 -27.21 -26.30
C ALA A 9 -28.97 -26.83 -24.82
N GLY A 10 -28.06 -27.47 -24.08
CA GLY A 10 -27.73 -27.12 -22.71
C GLY A 10 -26.83 -25.88 -22.72
N THR A 11 -27.36 -24.75 -22.29
CA THR A 11 -26.59 -23.51 -22.01
C THR A 11 -25.80 -23.72 -20.72
N MET A 12 -24.51 -24.00 -20.81
CA MET A 12 -23.62 -23.93 -19.66
C MET A 12 -23.38 -22.43 -19.32
N ALA A 13 -24.05 -21.98 -18.27
CA ALA A 13 -23.71 -20.70 -17.64
C ALA A 13 -22.35 -20.88 -16.95
N VAL A 14 -21.30 -20.33 -17.57
CA VAL A 14 -19.98 -20.17 -16.93
C VAL A 14 -20.16 -19.08 -15.88
N MET A 15 -20.42 -19.47 -14.65
CA MET A 15 -20.26 -18.57 -13.50
C MET A 15 -18.77 -18.30 -13.33
N SER A 16 -18.29 -17.19 -13.86
CA SER A 16 -17.00 -16.63 -13.50
C SER A 16 -17.10 -16.16 -12.03
N SER A 17 -16.82 -17.07 -11.10
CA SER A 17 -16.49 -16.68 -9.74
C SER A 17 -15.20 -15.87 -9.82
N SER A 18 -15.29 -14.56 -9.67
CA SER A 18 -14.14 -13.73 -9.32
C SER A 18 -13.68 -14.25 -7.95
N ALA A 19 -12.78 -15.21 -7.96
CA ALA A 19 -12.03 -15.57 -6.79
C ALA A 19 -11.18 -14.33 -6.49
N TYR A 20 -11.62 -13.46 -5.58
CA TYR A 20 -10.74 -12.58 -4.86
C TYR A 20 -9.80 -13.51 -4.08
N ALA A 21 -8.71 -13.90 -4.73
CA ALA A 21 -7.60 -14.51 -4.04
C ALA A 21 -7.17 -13.45 -3.02
N GLY A 22 -7.42 -13.67 -1.74
CA GLY A 22 -6.92 -12.81 -0.70
C GLY A 22 -5.44 -12.61 -0.95
N CYS A 23 -4.93 -11.39 -0.80
CA CYS A 23 -3.53 -11.03 -1.13
C CYS A 23 -2.50 -11.75 -0.23
N GLY A 24 -2.85 -12.86 0.40
CA GLY A 24 -1.99 -13.61 1.33
C GLY A 24 -1.73 -12.88 2.64
N ILE A 25 -2.56 -11.89 2.98
CA ILE A 25 -2.46 -11.11 4.21
C ILE A 25 -3.30 -11.79 5.29
N TYR A 26 -2.78 -11.86 6.50
CA TYR A 26 -3.43 -12.44 7.68
C TYR A 26 -3.35 -11.46 8.85
N GLY A 27 -4.41 -11.43 9.65
CA GLY A 27 -4.47 -10.61 10.85
C GLY A 27 -4.88 -9.16 10.60
N SER A 28 -4.73 -8.31 11.62
CA SER A 28 -5.12 -6.91 11.55
C SER A 28 -3.99 -6.03 11.04
N VAL A 29 -4.24 -5.25 10.00
CA VAL A 29 -3.33 -4.26 9.42
C VAL A 29 -3.95 -2.88 9.56
N LYS A 30 -3.38 -2.04 10.40
CA LYS A 30 -3.81 -0.67 10.61
C LYS A 30 -2.81 0.30 9.98
N VAL A 31 -3.25 1.09 9.03
CA VAL A 31 -2.42 2.01 8.25
C VAL A 31 -2.75 3.45 8.60
N LEU A 32 -1.73 4.26 8.91
CA LEU A 32 -1.84 5.71 8.98
C LEU A 32 -1.29 6.33 7.69
N ALA A 33 -2.10 7.14 7.00
CA ALA A 33 -1.69 7.72 5.72
C ALA A 33 -2.18 9.16 5.55
N ASN A 34 -1.50 9.93 4.71
CA ASN A 34 -1.97 11.26 4.33
C ASN A 34 -3.23 11.15 3.47
N ASP A 35 -4.10 12.15 3.55
CA ASP A 35 -5.33 12.20 2.76
C ASP A 35 -5.13 13.04 1.49
N PHE A 36 -4.78 12.37 0.39
CA PHE A 36 -4.72 12.96 -0.95
C PHE A 36 -4.95 11.87 -2.03
N PRO A 37 -5.24 12.23 -3.29
CA PRO A 37 -5.74 11.28 -4.28
C PRO A 37 -4.87 10.02 -4.49
N ALA A 38 -3.54 10.12 -4.49
CA ALA A 38 -2.68 8.95 -4.68
C ALA A 38 -2.76 7.98 -3.50
N THR A 39 -2.76 8.48 -2.25
CA THR A 39 -2.91 7.63 -1.06
C THR A 39 -4.30 7.05 -0.94
N GLN A 40 -5.35 7.77 -1.38
CA GLN A 40 -6.70 7.24 -1.47
C GLN A 40 -6.77 6.05 -2.44
N ALA A 41 -6.12 6.15 -3.61
CA ALA A 41 -6.06 5.05 -4.59
C ALA A 41 -5.31 3.83 -4.03
N VAL A 42 -4.15 4.03 -3.40
CA VAL A 42 -3.38 2.96 -2.74
C VAL A 42 -4.21 2.32 -1.62
N SER A 43 -4.90 3.12 -0.81
CA SER A 43 -5.76 2.64 0.28
C SER A 43 -6.94 1.81 -0.23
N ALA A 44 -7.53 2.21 -1.36
CA ALA A 44 -8.59 1.43 -2.01
C ALA A 44 -8.08 0.07 -2.49
N ALA A 45 -6.88 0.04 -3.08
CA ALA A 45 -6.23 -1.21 -3.48
C ALA A 45 -5.89 -2.11 -2.28
N MET A 46 -5.42 -1.52 -1.17
CA MET A 46 -5.17 -2.27 0.07
C MET A 46 -6.46 -2.88 0.64
N ARG A 47 -7.55 -2.11 0.68
CA ARG A 47 -8.86 -2.62 1.14
C ARG A 47 -9.44 -3.69 0.23
N ALA A 48 -9.07 -3.72 -1.05
CA ALA A 48 -9.46 -4.82 -1.93
C ALA A 48 -8.80 -6.16 -1.55
N CYS A 49 -7.73 -6.12 -0.75
CA CYS A 49 -7.11 -7.30 -0.15
C CYS A 49 -7.75 -7.71 1.18
N ASP A 50 -8.70 -6.90 1.70
CA ASP A 50 -9.48 -7.22 2.89
C ASP A 50 -10.44 -8.36 2.57
N GLY A 51 -10.46 -9.36 3.41
CA GLY A 51 -11.33 -10.53 3.23
C GLY A 51 -10.70 -11.81 3.75
N GLY A 52 -11.53 -12.68 4.25
CA GLY A 52 -11.12 -13.97 4.80
C GLY A 52 -10.34 -13.86 6.11
N SER A 53 -9.05 -13.72 6.06
CA SER A 53 -8.17 -13.74 7.23
C SER A 53 -7.54 -12.38 7.57
N ALA A 54 -7.79 -11.35 6.75
CA ALA A 54 -7.25 -10.01 6.95
C ALA A 54 -8.35 -9.03 7.39
N ASP A 55 -7.99 -8.12 8.30
CA ASP A 55 -8.77 -6.94 8.68
C ASP A 55 -7.88 -5.71 8.40
N ILE A 56 -8.19 -4.98 7.32
CA ILE A 56 -7.37 -3.87 6.84
C ILE A 56 -8.10 -2.55 7.09
N THR A 57 -7.61 -1.79 8.07
CA THR A 57 -8.10 -0.46 8.38
C THR A 57 -7.11 0.60 7.90
N VAL A 58 -7.57 1.58 7.15
CA VAL A 58 -6.75 2.72 6.70
C VAL A 58 -7.33 4.01 7.24
N ASN A 59 -6.55 4.71 8.05
CA ASN A 59 -6.82 6.05 8.54
C ASN A 59 -6.16 7.07 7.61
N LEU A 60 -6.96 7.79 6.84
CA LEU A 60 -6.52 8.89 5.99
C LEU A 60 -6.66 10.20 6.77
N ASN A 61 -5.54 10.87 7.03
CA ASN A 61 -5.51 12.09 7.82
C ASN A 61 -4.53 13.11 7.23
N LYS A 62 -4.97 14.34 7.01
CA LYS A 62 -4.12 15.42 6.49
C LYS A 62 -2.98 15.80 7.43
N ASP A 63 -3.18 15.61 8.72
CA ASP A 63 -2.19 15.88 9.76
C ASP A 63 -1.35 14.63 10.13
N HIS A 64 -1.41 13.58 9.27
CA HIS A 64 -0.77 12.29 9.54
C HIS A 64 0.70 12.40 9.99
N LYS A 65 1.46 13.36 9.42
CA LYS A 65 2.87 13.58 9.74
C LYS A 65 3.12 13.92 11.21
N ASP A 66 2.17 14.63 11.84
CA ASP A 66 2.25 15.04 13.24
C ASP A 66 1.76 13.91 14.18
N LEU A 67 1.01 12.96 13.63
CA LEU A 67 0.46 11.81 14.35
C LEU A 67 1.38 10.59 14.35
N ILE A 68 2.32 10.48 13.41
CA ILE A 68 3.15 9.27 13.23
C ILE A 68 3.92 8.93 14.50
N VAL A 69 4.74 9.85 15.01
CA VAL A 69 5.59 9.58 16.17
C VAL A 69 4.75 9.23 17.41
N PRO A 70 3.75 10.03 17.81
CA PRO A 70 2.89 9.67 18.95
C PRO A 70 2.21 8.30 18.79
N ALA A 71 1.68 8.00 17.62
CA ALA A 71 0.92 6.77 17.36
C ALA A 71 1.79 5.51 17.41
N PHE A 72 3.05 5.60 16.96
CA PHE A 72 3.99 4.48 17.01
C PHE A 72 4.73 4.37 18.35
N THR A 73 4.80 5.44 19.13
CA THR A 73 5.36 5.42 20.50
C THR A 73 4.38 4.81 21.52
N ALA A 74 3.08 4.81 21.20
CA ALA A 74 2.06 4.19 22.05
C ALA A 74 2.38 2.70 22.31
N ASN A 75 2.00 2.19 23.48
CA ASN A 75 2.20 0.78 23.84
C ASN A 75 0.88 0.12 24.25
N PRO A 76 0.29 -0.77 23.41
CA PRO A 76 0.78 -1.18 22.08
C PRO A 76 0.68 -0.06 21.04
N PRO A 77 1.46 -0.13 19.96
CA PRO A 77 1.36 0.85 18.84
C PRO A 77 -0.04 0.89 18.27
N GLU A 78 -0.52 2.09 17.93
CA GLU A 78 -1.87 2.29 17.39
C GLU A 78 -1.99 1.77 15.96
N PHE A 79 -0.91 1.88 15.17
CA PHE A 79 -0.85 1.44 13.78
C PHE A 79 0.27 0.42 13.55
N THR A 80 0.07 -0.43 12.55
CA THR A 80 1.07 -1.43 12.12
C THR A 80 2.00 -0.90 11.04
N THR A 81 1.55 0.09 10.27
CA THR A 81 2.33 0.72 9.19
C THR A 81 1.85 2.14 8.94
N SER A 82 2.70 2.96 8.34
CA SER A 82 2.36 4.32 7.96
C SER A 82 2.98 4.72 6.62
N HIS A 83 2.31 5.63 5.92
CA HIS A 83 2.97 6.38 4.85
C HIS A 83 3.91 7.42 5.46
N VAL A 84 5.12 7.47 4.95
CA VAL A 84 6.15 8.41 5.42
C VAL A 84 6.64 9.28 4.27
N THR A 85 7.07 10.48 4.61
CA THR A 85 7.89 11.36 3.76
C THR A 85 9.34 11.25 4.21
N ASN A 86 10.28 11.85 3.46
CA ASN A 86 11.67 11.85 3.87
C ASN A 86 11.88 12.41 5.29
N SER A 87 11.16 13.48 5.64
CA SER A 87 11.28 14.10 6.97
C SER A 87 10.70 13.23 8.10
N THR A 88 9.52 12.64 7.88
CA THR A 88 8.88 11.79 8.90
C THR A 88 9.57 10.44 9.03
N LEU A 89 10.17 9.91 7.96
CA LEU A 89 10.99 8.70 8.03
C LEU A 89 12.20 8.92 8.95
N VAL A 90 12.88 10.04 8.82
CA VAL A 90 14.03 10.38 9.69
C VAL A 90 13.60 10.43 11.17
N ALA A 91 12.47 11.06 11.48
CA ALA A 91 11.97 11.12 12.85
C ALA A 91 11.68 9.72 13.41
N VAL A 92 10.94 8.89 12.66
CA VAL A 92 10.61 7.51 13.04
C VAL A 92 11.87 6.65 13.23
N MET A 93 12.90 6.87 12.40
CA MET A 93 14.19 6.16 12.51
C MET A 93 14.97 6.57 13.76
N ASN A 94 15.07 7.88 14.03
CA ASN A 94 15.80 8.39 15.19
C ASN A 94 15.20 7.90 16.51
N ASP A 95 13.89 7.74 16.55
CA ASP A 95 13.16 7.26 17.72
C ASP A 95 13.09 5.71 17.81
N GLY A 96 13.70 5.01 16.85
CA GLY A 96 13.71 3.53 16.82
C GLY A 96 12.33 2.89 16.60
N LEU A 97 11.40 3.61 15.98
CA LEU A 97 10.02 3.17 15.81
C LEU A 97 9.78 2.38 14.51
N ALA A 98 10.77 2.29 13.64
CA ALA A 98 10.69 1.53 12.38
C ALA A 98 11.51 0.24 12.45
N MET A 99 10.99 -0.81 11.84
CA MET A 99 11.68 -2.08 11.65
C MET A 99 12.20 -2.21 10.23
N PRO A 100 13.37 -2.86 10.00
CA PRO A 100 13.83 -3.20 8.66
C PRO A 100 12.82 -4.07 7.92
N LEU A 101 12.70 -3.85 6.61
CA LEU A 101 11.77 -4.56 5.73
C LEU A 101 12.45 -5.69 4.93
N ASP A 102 13.75 -5.94 5.13
CA ASP A 102 14.54 -6.87 4.33
C ASP A 102 13.92 -8.26 4.27
N ASP A 103 13.50 -8.82 5.39
CA ASP A 103 12.86 -10.15 5.45
C ASP A 103 11.51 -10.19 4.74
N LEU A 104 10.71 -9.13 4.86
CA LEU A 104 9.43 -9.01 4.16
C LEU A 104 9.63 -8.89 2.65
N ILE A 105 10.62 -8.12 2.23
CA ILE A 105 10.97 -7.95 0.82
C ILE A 105 11.51 -9.26 0.25
N ALA A 106 12.34 -9.99 0.97
CA ALA A 106 12.84 -11.29 0.54
C ALA A 106 11.70 -12.30 0.30
N LYS A 107 10.66 -12.27 1.11
CA LYS A 107 9.53 -13.19 1.01
C LYS A 107 8.47 -12.75 0.00
N HIS A 108 8.19 -11.47 -0.09
CA HIS A 108 7.02 -10.94 -0.79
C HIS A 108 7.34 -9.85 -1.83
N GLY A 109 8.58 -9.40 -1.90
CA GLY A 109 9.02 -8.25 -2.68
C GLY A 109 9.46 -8.53 -4.11
N ALA A 110 9.12 -9.67 -4.72
CA ALA A 110 9.61 -10.06 -6.06
C ALA A 110 9.33 -9.03 -7.18
N GLY A 111 8.31 -8.19 -7.03
CA GLY A 111 7.96 -7.13 -7.98
C GLY A 111 8.52 -5.74 -7.63
N ILE A 112 9.20 -5.59 -6.49
CA ILE A 112 9.73 -4.30 -6.02
C ILE A 112 11.08 -4.05 -6.69
N GLN A 113 11.18 -2.94 -7.42
CA GLN A 113 12.43 -2.52 -8.07
C GLN A 113 13.39 -1.93 -7.04
N ASP A 114 14.70 -2.04 -7.30
CA ASP A 114 15.71 -1.51 -6.38
C ASP A 114 15.58 0.00 -6.13
N MET A 115 15.17 0.76 -7.16
CA MET A 115 14.93 2.20 -7.03
C MET A 115 13.77 2.57 -6.09
N GLN A 116 12.91 1.61 -5.76
CA GLN A 116 11.82 1.82 -4.81
C GLN A 116 12.23 1.54 -3.36
N LYS A 117 13.37 0.92 -3.15
CA LYS A 117 13.86 0.56 -1.81
C LYS A 117 14.59 1.76 -1.20
N VAL A 118 14.05 2.28 -0.10
CA VAL A 118 14.69 3.34 0.68
C VAL A 118 15.60 2.68 1.71
N THR A 119 16.91 2.74 1.44
CA THR A 119 17.92 2.08 2.26
C THR A 119 18.61 3.08 3.17
N ILE A 120 18.67 2.77 4.47
CA ILE A 120 19.35 3.54 5.52
C ILE A 120 20.23 2.57 6.29
N ASP A 121 21.50 2.88 6.46
CA ASP A 121 22.50 2.05 7.15
C ASP A 121 22.53 0.59 6.64
N GLY A 122 22.38 0.40 5.33
CA GLY A 122 22.40 -0.90 4.67
C GLY A 122 21.14 -1.75 4.84
N LYS A 123 20.08 -1.21 5.44
CA LYS A 123 18.79 -1.89 5.63
C LYS A 123 17.68 -1.16 4.88
N VAL A 124 16.75 -1.91 4.30
CA VAL A 124 15.58 -1.30 3.64
C VAL A 124 14.56 -0.92 4.71
N MET A 125 14.34 0.37 4.87
CA MET A 125 13.46 0.91 5.92
C MET A 125 12.10 1.39 5.40
N ALA A 126 11.98 1.64 4.09
CA ALA A 126 10.71 2.00 3.47
C ALA A 126 10.70 1.59 1.98
N ILE A 127 9.50 1.56 1.41
CA ILE A 127 9.28 1.33 -0.02
C ILE A 127 8.62 2.57 -0.60
N ALA A 128 9.25 3.16 -1.61
CA ALA A 128 8.69 4.29 -2.34
C ALA A 128 7.58 3.82 -3.28
N PHE A 129 6.37 4.33 -3.10
CA PHE A 129 5.23 4.11 -4.00
C PHE A 129 4.97 5.30 -4.92
N MET A 130 5.57 6.46 -4.61
CA MET A 130 5.42 7.69 -5.37
C MET A 130 6.70 8.52 -5.27
N ALA A 131 7.07 9.17 -6.37
CA ALA A 131 8.13 10.16 -6.40
C ALA A 131 7.55 11.55 -6.65
N ASN A 132 7.88 12.51 -5.79
CA ASN A 132 7.57 13.93 -5.99
C ASN A 132 8.82 14.68 -6.38
N ALA A 133 8.71 15.53 -7.39
CA ALA A 133 9.77 16.44 -7.77
C ALA A 133 9.23 17.88 -7.69
N GLN A 134 10.03 18.77 -7.11
CA GLN A 134 9.78 20.20 -7.12
C GLN A 134 10.68 20.83 -8.15
N HIS A 135 10.10 21.61 -9.06
CA HIS A 135 10.82 22.30 -10.12
C HIS A 135 10.60 23.79 -9.99
N LEU A 136 11.67 24.57 -10.12
CA LEU A 136 11.60 26.02 -10.26
C LEU A 136 11.49 26.36 -11.75
N PHE A 137 10.39 26.98 -12.14
CA PHE A 137 10.21 27.58 -13.47
C PHE A 137 10.36 29.09 -13.33
N TYR A 138 11.19 29.70 -14.19
CA TYR A 138 11.39 31.15 -14.20
C TYR A 138 11.33 31.71 -15.62
N ARG A 139 10.97 32.97 -15.69
CA ARG A 139 10.98 33.76 -16.94
C ARG A 139 12.41 34.20 -17.20
N LYS A 140 13.08 33.56 -18.16
CA LYS A 140 14.45 33.87 -18.53
C LYS A 140 14.60 35.31 -19.04
N ASP A 141 13.61 35.78 -19.80
CA ASP A 141 13.55 37.15 -20.32
C ASP A 141 13.40 38.24 -19.26
N ILE A 142 13.17 37.87 -18.00
CA ILE A 142 13.06 38.80 -16.85
C ILE A 142 14.31 38.73 -15.93
N LEU A 143 14.95 37.57 -15.84
CA LEU A 143 16.00 37.29 -14.88
C LEU A 143 17.42 37.28 -15.49
N ASP A 144 17.55 37.25 -16.82
CA ASP A 144 18.79 37.47 -17.57
C ASP A 144 18.89 38.95 -17.97
#